data_86ed53dbf5aabff705fda9436760a319
#
_entry.id   86ed53dbf5aabff705fda9436760a319
#
_cell.length_a   1.000
_cell.length_b   1.000
_cell.length_c   1.000
_cell.angle_alpha   90.00
_cell.angle_beta   90.00
_cell.angle_gamma   90.00
#
_symmetry.space_group_name_H-M   'P 1'
#
loop_
_entity.id
_entity.type
_entity.pdbx_description
1 polymer ?
#
loop_
_entity_poly.entity_id
_entity_poly.type
_entity_poly.pdbx_seq_one_letter_code
_entity_poly.pdbx_strand_id
1 'polypeptide(L)'
;MEPTRQARPDTADALEQARQETRAAFENRALVYYYVFQELADEIGPERAAEVMSRAIRRRGAETGTKYRAAAAASDLAEVARLFCETSPCQGALFSPGVEDSSDDHVVVRMDSCPLVDAWRSLGLSDEEIERMCDIASAVDEGTFSAAGLELTFLDKLGRHGSTRCLLQLRLPGGT
;
A
#
# COMPACT_ATOMS: atom_id res chain seq x y z
N MET A 1 -4.08 -21.48 -46.10
CA MET A 1 -3.35 -20.53 -45.25
C MET A 1 -3.57 -20.99 -43.83
N GLU A 2 -2.61 -21.77 -43.28
CA GLU A 2 -2.72 -22.27 -41.89
C GLU A 2 -2.54 -21.10 -40.90
N PRO A 3 -3.33 -21.03 -39.83
CA PRO A 3 -3.12 -20.02 -38.82
C PRO A 3 -1.81 -20.32 -38.07
N THR A 4 -0.90 -19.37 -38.08
CA THR A 4 0.36 -19.41 -37.35
C THR A 4 0.05 -19.61 -35.85
N ARG A 5 0.35 -20.80 -35.34
CA ARG A 5 0.21 -21.15 -33.94
C ARG A 5 1.22 -20.28 -33.15
N GLN A 6 0.74 -19.19 -32.55
CA GLN A 6 1.56 -18.39 -31.63
C GLN A 6 2.08 -19.31 -30.52
N ALA A 7 3.40 -19.40 -30.40
CA ALA A 7 4.04 -20.13 -29.30
C ALA A 7 3.53 -19.57 -27.96
N ARG A 8 3.12 -20.44 -27.03
CA ARG A 8 2.81 -20.01 -25.68
C ARG A 8 4.08 -19.42 -25.07
N PRO A 9 4.00 -18.23 -24.46
CA PRO A 9 5.16 -17.65 -23.78
C PRO A 9 5.68 -18.66 -22.73
N ASP A 10 7.01 -18.66 -22.51
CA ASP A 10 7.61 -19.41 -21.43
C ASP A 10 6.96 -18.96 -20.10
N THR A 11 6.88 -19.88 -19.15
CA THR A 11 6.24 -19.61 -17.83
C THR A 11 6.94 -18.45 -17.12
N ALA A 12 8.25 -18.28 -17.31
CA ALA A 12 9.02 -17.16 -16.78
C ALA A 12 8.62 -15.82 -17.42
N ASP A 13 8.49 -15.79 -18.75
CA ASP A 13 8.08 -14.60 -19.49
C ASP A 13 6.64 -14.19 -19.13
N ALA A 14 5.73 -15.17 -19.00
CA ALA A 14 4.35 -14.91 -18.59
C ALA A 14 4.25 -14.34 -17.16
N LEU A 15 5.09 -14.81 -16.24
CA LEU A 15 5.14 -14.30 -14.87
C LEU A 15 5.68 -12.86 -14.84
N GLU A 16 6.74 -12.58 -15.59
CA GLU A 16 7.30 -11.24 -15.69
C GLU A 16 6.32 -10.26 -16.32
N GLN A 17 5.64 -10.65 -17.39
CA GLN A 17 4.57 -9.85 -17.99
C GLN A 17 3.46 -9.55 -16.98
N ALA A 18 2.98 -10.53 -16.22
CA ALA A 18 1.96 -10.34 -15.20
C ALA A 18 2.41 -9.37 -14.08
N ARG A 19 3.69 -9.39 -13.70
CA ARG A 19 4.26 -8.41 -12.76
C ARG A 19 4.26 -6.99 -13.32
N GLN A 20 4.64 -6.82 -14.59
CA GLN A 20 4.65 -5.53 -15.27
C GLN A 20 3.23 -4.97 -15.40
N GLU A 21 2.26 -5.80 -15.81
CA GLU A 21 0.84 -5.41 -15.89
C GLU A 21 0.28 -5.02 -14.50
N THR A 22 0.65 -5.77 -13.46
CA THR A 22 0.25 -5.44 -12.09
C THR A 22 0.88 -4.11 -11.64
N ARG A 23 2.17 -3.88 -11.90
CA ARG A 23 2.84 -2.60 -11.61
C ARG A 23 2.14 -1.46 -12.34
N ALA A 24 1.89 -1.58 -13.63
CA ALA A 24 1.19 -0.57 -14.41
C ALA A 24 -0.22 -0.25 -13.87
N ALA A 25 -0.93 -1.25 -13.36
CA ALA A 25 -2.23 -1.03 -12.71
C ALA A 25 -2.10 -0.21 -11.40
N PHE A 26 -1.04 -0.43 -10.61
CA PHE A 26 -0.77 0.40 -9.42
C PHE A 26 -0.35 1.83 -9.78
N GLU A 27 0.48 1.99 -10.80
CA GLU A 27 0.88 3.31 -11.32
C GLU A 27 -0.34 4.08 -11.86
N ASN A 28 -1.19 3.42 -12.66
CA ASN A 28 -2.45 4.02 -13.12
C ASN A 28 -3.36 4.43 -11.95
N ARG A 29 -3.46 3.61 -10.91
CA ARG A 29 -4.22 3.98 -9.71
C ARG A 29 -3.66 5.24 -9.04
N ALA A 30 -2.33 5.39 -8.98
CA ALA A 30 -1.69 6.58 -8.44
C ALA A 30 -2.06 7.83 -9.23
N LEU A 31 -2.04 7.75 -10.57
CA LEU A 31 -2.42 8.86 -11.45
C LEU A 31 -3.91 9.22 -11.27
N VAL A 32 -4.79 8.20 -11.22
CA VAL A 32 -6.23 8.44 -10.97
C VAL A 32 -6.44 9.10 -9.61
N TYR A 33 -5.75 8.67 -8.56
CA TYR A 33 -5.84 9.31 -7.25
C TYR A 33 -5.43 10.78 -7.31
N TYR A 34 -4.33 11.10 -8.00
CA TYR A 34 -3.87 12.48 -8.15
C TYR A 34 -4.85 13.35 -8.90
N TYR A 35 -5.34 12.93 -10.06
CA TYR A 35 -6.29 13.72 -10.84
C TYR A 35 -7.65 13.89 -10.12
N VAL A 36 -8.16 12.84 -9.45
CA VAL A 36 -9.37 12.96 -8.64
C VAL A 36 -9.15 13.91 -7.47
N PHE A 37 -7.97 13.90 -6.85
CA PHE A 37 -7.63 14.85 -5.80
C PHE A 37 -7.63 16.29 -6.32
N GLN A 38 -7.04 16.54 -7.49
CA GLN A 38 -7.00 17.89 -8.09
C GLN A 38 -8.42 18.42 -8.34
N GLU A 39 -9.27 17.65 -9.03
CA GLU A 39 -10.65 18.06 -9.31
C GLU A 39 -11.45 18.34 -8.02
N LEU A 40 -11.30 17.47 -7.03
CA LEU A 40 -11.95 17.69 -5.73
C LEU A 40 -11.38 18.91 -5.00
N ALA A 41 -10.07 19.13 -5.08
CA ALA A 41 -9.41 20.27 -4.43
C ALA A 41 -9.86 21.60 -5.02
N ASP A 42 -10.10 21.65 -6.33
CA ASP A 42 -10.62 22.84 -7.01
C ASP A 42 -12.08 23.13 -6.61
N GLU A 43 -12.90 22.09 -6.38
CA GLU A 43 -14.30 22.26 -6.02
C GLU A 43 -14.56 22.54 -4.53
N ILE A 44 -13.84 21.84 -3.63
CA ILE A 44 -14.14 21.83 -2.19
C ILE A 44 -12.95 22.19 -1.29
N GLY A 45 -11.83 22.56 -1.87
CA GLY A 45 -10.57 22.84 -1.19
C GLY A 45 -9.75 21.60 -0.88
N PRO A 46 -8.40 21.74 -0.81
CA PRO A 46 -7.47 20.60 -0.75
C PRO A 46 -7.60 19.78 0.55
N GLU A 47 -7.86 20.39 1.70
CA GLU A 47 -8.01 19.69 2.98
C GLU A 47 -9.26 18.79 2.95
N ARG A 48 -10.37 19.33 2.45
CA ARG A 48 -11.62 18.58 2.35
C ARG A 48 -11.55 17.47 1.30
N ALA A 49 -10.87 17.71 0.18
CA ALA A 49 -10.58 16.70 -0.84
C ALA A 49 -9.80 15.52 -0.25
N ALA A 50 -8.72 15.82 0.50
CA ALA A 50 -7.91 14.80 1.17
C ALA A 50 -8.74 13.97 2.16
N GLU A 51 -9.58 14.60 2.98
CA GLU A 51 -10.48 13.90 3.90
C GLU A 51 -11.46 12.97 3.18
N VAL A 52 -12.08 13.44 2.10
CA VAL A 52 -13.07 12.65 1.33
C VAL A 52 -12.41 11.43 0.73
N MET A 53 -11.27 11.61 0.08
CA MET A 53 -10.51 10.52 -0.52
C MET A 53 -10.01 9.52 0.52
N SER A 54 -9.41 10.00 1.62
CA SER A 54 -8.92 9.14 2.70
C SER A 54 -10.02 8.28 3.30
N ARG A 55 -11.23 8.84 3.51
CA ARG A 55 -12.38 8.04 3.98
C ARG A 55 -12.78 6.95 3.00
N ALA A 56 -12.79 7.24 1.69
CA ALA A 56 -13.11 6.24 0.67
C ALA A 56 -12.06 5.12 0.61
N ILE A 57 -10.78 5.50 0.66
CA ILE A 57 -9.65 4.58 0.63
C ILE A 57 -9.61 3.72 1.91
N ARG A 58 -9.86 4.32 3.09
CA ARG A 58 -9.96 3.61 4.37
C ARG A 58 -11.07 2.57 4.36
N ARG A 59 -12.24 2.89 3.76
CA ARG A 59 -13.33 1.92 3.58
C ARG A 59 -12.85 0.69 2.79
N ARG A 60 -12.13 0.91 1.68
CA ARG A 60 -11.55 -0.19 0.89
C ARG A 60 -10.51 -0.99 1.68
N GLY A 61 -9.70 -0.32 2.49
CA GLY A 61 -8.78 -0.98 3.43
C GLY A 61 -9.50 -1.89 4.41
N ALA A 62 -10.59 -1.42 5.01
CA ALA A 62 -11.37 -2.21 5.97
C ALA A 62 -11.88 -3.54 5.40
N GLU A 63 -12.24 -3.59 4.13
CA GLU A 63 -12.60 -4.85 3.45
C GLU A 63 -11.41 -5.81 3.38
N THR A 64 -10.21 -5.28 3.14
CA THR A 64 -8.97 -6.07 3.07
C THR A 64 -8.54 -6.59 4.44
N GLY A 65 -8.84 -5.85 5.51
CA GLY A 65 -8.45 -6.16 6.89
C GLY A 65 -8.98 -7.48 7.43
N THR A 66 -10.05 -8.01 6.84
CA THR A 66 -10.69 -9.26 7.30
C THR A 66 -9.74 -10.45 7.36
N LYS A 67 -8.74 -10.49 6.47
CA LYS A 67 -7.74 -11.58 6.41
C LYS A 67 -6.79 -11.63 7.62
N TYR A 68 -6.64 -10.52 8.35
CA TYR A 68 -5.75 -10.43 9.52
C TYR A 68 -6.45 -10.66 10.86
N ARG A 69 -7.81 -10.67 10.88
CA ARG A 69 -8.58 -10.73 12.13
C ARG A 69 -8.27 -11.94 13.00
N ALA A 70 -8.08 -13.10 12.40
CA ALA A 70 -7.84 -14.33 13.17
C ALA A 70 -6.49 -14.25 13.89
N ALA A 71 -5.43 -13.81 13.22
CA ALA A 71 -4.11 -13.63 13.82
C ALA A 71 -4.12 -12.53 14.90
N ALA A 72 -4.75 -11.39 14.62
CA ALA A 72 -4.88 -10.30 15.58
C ALA A 72 -5.67 -10.72 16.84
N ALA A 73 -6.78 -11.46 16.67
CA ALA A 73 -7.57 -11.97 17.79
C ALA A 73 -6.80 -13.00 18.64
N ALA A 74 -5.85 -13.72 18.05
CA ALA A 74 -4.95 -14.63 18.74
C ALA A 74 -3.73 -13.91 19.36
N SER A 75 -3.64 -12.58 19.22
CA SER A 75 -2.47 -11.77 19.61
C SER A 75 -1.17 -12.21 18.91
N ASP A 76 -1.28 -12.84 17.74
CA ASP A 76 -0.14 -13.33 16.96
C ASP A 76 0.30 -12.26 15.94
N LEU A 77 1.07 -11.26 16.39
CA LEU A 77 1.60 -10.20 15.56
C LEU A 77 2.62 -10.71 14.52
N ALA A 78 3.33 -11.80 14.82
CA ALA A 78 4.25 -12.43 13.87
C ALA A 78 3.48 -13.00 12.68
N GLU A 79 2.35 -13.66 12.92
CA GLU A 79 1.46 -14.16 11.87
C GLU A 79 0.83 -13.02 11.06
N VAL A 80 0.45 -11.90 11.71
CA VAL A 80 -0.03 -10.70 11.00
C VAL A 80 1.03 -10.19 10.01
N ALA A 81 2.29 -10.06 10.46
CA ALA A 81 3.39 -9.60 9.62
C ALA A 81 3.71 -10.59 8.49
N ARG A 82 3.71 -11.90 8.77
CA ARG A 82 3.89 -12.95 7.75
C ARG A 82 2.81 -12.86 6.68
N LEU A 83 1.55 -12.77 7.07
CA LEU A 83 0.42 -12.63 6.14
C LEU A 83 0.54 -11.34 5.30
N PHE A 84 0.99 -10.23 5.90
CA PHE A 84 1.20 -8.98 5.16
C PHE A 84 2.26 -9.14 4.07
N CYS A 85 3.40 -9.73 4.42
CA CYS A 85 4.49 -9.95 3.47
C CYS A 85 4.10 -10.92 2.34
N GLU A 86 3.52 -12.07 2.68
CA GLU A 86 3.20 -13.12 1.71
C GLU A 86 2.02 -12.76 0.80
N THR A 87 1.03 -12.01 1.30
CA THR A 87 -0.12 -11.59 0.50
C THR A 87 0.07 -10.24 -0.21
N SER A 88 1.25 -9.65 -0.08
CA SER A 88 1.62 -8.45 -0.83
C SER A 88 1.64 -8.73 -2.35
N PRO A 89 1.20 -7.78 -3.19
CA PRO A 89 1.11 -7.98 -4.63
C PRO A 89 2.41 -8.49 -5.26
N CYS A 90 2.26 -9.41 -6.20
CA CYS A 90 3.38 -10.11 -6.86
C CYS A 90 4.33 -10.80 -5.89
N GLN A 91 3.79 -11.40 -4.80
CA GLN A 91 4.57 -12.05 -3.76
C GLN A 91 5.64 -11.12 -3.13
N GLY A 92 5.26 -9.85 -2.92
CA GLY A 92 6.14 -8.82 -2.36
C GLY A 92 6.96 -8.03 -3.38
N ALA A 93 7.08 -8.47 -4.64
CA ALA A 93 7.98 -7.84 -5.61
C ALA A 93 7.66 -6.35 -5.91
N LEU A 94 6.42 -5.88 -5.66
CA LEU A 94 6.05 -4.49 -5.90
C LEU A 94 6.37 -3.54 -4.74
N PHE A 95 6.31 -4.02 -3.51
CA PHE A 95 6.49 -3.20 -2.32
C PHE A 95 7.72 -3.62 -1.49
N SER A 96 8.34 -4.76 -1.80
CA SER A 96 9.49 -5.32 -1.08
C SER A 96 9.29 -5.32 0.44
N PRO A 97 8.20 -5.96 0.94
CA PRO A 97 7.90 -5.95 2.36
C PRO A 97 8.85 -6.87 3.13
N GLY A 98 9.09 -6.52 4.38
CA GLY A 98 9.86 -7.34 5.32
C GLY A 98 9.54 -6.95 6.75
N VAL A 99 9.95 -7.78 7.71
CA VAL A 99 9.87 -7.46 9.14
C VAL A 99 11.15 -6.74 9.53
N GLU A 100 11.01 -5.53 10.09
CA GLU A 100 12.13 -4.70 10.56
C GLU A 100 12.42 -4.95 12.05
N ASP A 101 11.36 -5.07 12.84
CA ASP A 101 11.42 -5.31 14.28
C ASP A 101 10.19 -6.08 14.74
N SER A 102 10.34 -6.86 15.82
CA SER A 102 9.24 -7.66 16.39
C SER A 102 9.48 -7.92 17.87
N SER A 103 8.42 -7.77 18.66
CA SER A 103 8.37 -8.07 20.08
C SER A 103 6.99 -8.62 20.46
N ASP A 104 6.75 -8.87 21.73
CA ASP A 104 5.45 -9.37 22.22
C ASP A 104 4.33 -8.32 22.09
N ASP A 105 4.66 -7.01 22.05
CA ASP A 105 3.71 -5.91 22.07
C ASP A 105 3.56 -5.19 20.72
N HIS A 106 4.51 -5.39 19.80
CA HIS A 106 4.45 -4.78 18.48
C HIS A 106 5.21 -5.56 17.40
N VAL A 107 4.87 -5.28 16.17
CA VAL A 107 5.68 -5.63 15.00
C VAL A 107 5.83 -4.41 14.10
N VAL A 108 7.02 -4.22 13.55
CA VAL A 108 7.31 -3.19 12.55
C VAL A 108 7.51 -3.87 11.20
N VAL A 109 6.63 -3.58 10.27
CA VAL A 109 6.75 -4.01 8.87
C VAL A 109 7.36 -2.89 8.05
N ARG A 110 8.36 -3.25 7.25
CA ARG A 110 9.05 -2.38 6.32
C ARG A 110 8.53 -2.61 4.91
N MET A 111 8.45 -1.54 4.10
CA MET A 111 8.31 -1.60 2.64
C MET A 111 9.38 -0.73 2.01
N ASP A 112 10.23 -1.30 1.14
CA ASP A 112 11.38 -0.62 0.54
C ASP A 112 11.06 -0.01 -0.84
N SER A 113 9.88 -0.26 -1.40
CA SER A 113 9.42 0.29 -2.67
C SER A 113 7.92 0.57 -2.65
N CYS A 114 7.47 1.51 -3.50
CA CYS A 114 6.06 1.83 -3.65
C CYS A 114 5.79 2.33 -5.08
N PRO A 115 5.09 1.55 -5.92
CA PRO A 115 4.79 1.95 -7.29
C PRO A 115 3.93 3.22 -7.38
N LEU A 116 3.18 3.57 -6.33
CA LEU A 116 2.42 4.82 -6.30
C LEU A 116 3.37 6.03 -6.19
N VAL A 117 4.30 5.97 -5.25
CA VAL A 117 5.30 7.04 -5.05
C VAL A 117 6.18 7.18 -6.29
N ASP A 118 6.59 6.06 -6.90
CA ASP A 118 7.36 6.06 -8.14
C ASP A 118 6.59 6.76 -9.29
N ALA A 119 5.29 6.49 -9.42
CA ALA A 119 4.45 7.13 -10.44
C ALA A 119 4.32 8.65 -10.21
N TRP A 120 4.12 9.10 -8.97
CA TRP A 120 4.03 10.53 -8.65
C TRP A 120 5.37 11.26 -8.88
N ARG A 121 6.48 10.63 -8.54
CA ARG A 121 7.82 11.15 -8.87
C ARG A 121 8.03 11.26 -10.38
N SER A 122 7.63 10.23 -11.12
CA SER A 122 7.73 10.21 -12.59
C SER A 122 6.82 11.25 -13.26
N LEU A 123 5.70 11.61 -12.64
CA LEU A 123 4.82 12.69 -13.07
C LEU A 123 5.42 14.07 -12.80
N GLY A 124 6.48 14.15 -11.98
CA GLY A 124 7.17 15.41 -11.64
C GLY A 124 6.50 16.21 -10.51
N LEU A 125 5.72 15.53 -9.64
CA LEU A 125 5.14 16.19 -8.49
C LEU A 125 6.24 16.67 -7.52
N SER A 126 5.98 17.78 -6.83
CA SER A 126 6.81 18.25 -5.73
C SER A 126 6.78 17.29 -4.53
N ASP A 127 7.78 17.39 -3.67
CA ASP A 127 7.85 16.58 -2.44
C ASP A 127 6.61 16.75 -1.56
N GLU A 128 6.07 17.98 -1.45
CA GLU A 128 4.85 18.26 -0.69
C GLU A 128 3.61 17.59 -1.29
N GLU A 129 3.49 17.60 -2.61
CA GLU A 129 2.40 16.92 -3.31
C GLU A 129 2.50 15.40 -3.13
N ILE A 130 3.71 14.84 -3.25
CA ILE A 130 3.97 13.41 -3.05
C ILE A 130 3.64 13.00 -1.62
N GLU A 131 4.07 13.77 -0.61
CA GLU A 131 3.76 13.50 0.79
C GLU A 131 2.24 13.50 1.03
N ARG A 132 1.53 14.52 0.53
CA ARG A 132 0.07 14.61 0.61
C ARG A 132 -0.62 13.41 -0.03
N MET A 133 -0.21 13.04 -1.24
CA MET A 133 -0.78 11.88 -1.94
C MET A 133 -0.47 10.57 -1.22
N CYS A 134 0.73 10.44 -0.65
CA CYS A 134 1.12 9.31 0.17
C CYS A 134 0.26 9.22 1.44
N ASP A 135 -0.03 10.33 2.12
CA ASP A 135 -0.91 10.38 3.28
C ASP A 135 -2.33 9.96 2.95
N ILE A 136 -2.89 10.45 1.84
CA ILE A 136 -4.21 10.04 1.35
C ILE A 136 -4.22 8.53 1.05
N ALA A 137 -3.22 8.03 0.32
CA ALA A 137 -3.16 6.62 -0.08
C ALA A 137 -2.94 5.68 1.11
N SER A 138 -2.17 6.09 2.12
CA SER A 138 -1.90 5.28 3.32
C SER A 138 -3.13 5.03 4.19
N ALA A 139 -4.23 5.74 3.95
CA ALA A 139 -5.51 5.45 4.57
C ALA A 139 -6.03 4.02 4.29
N VAL A 140 -5.52 3.34 3.25
CA VAL A 140 -5.81 1.92 3.01
C VAL A 140 -5.27 1.04 4.13
N ASP A 141 -4.06 1.30 4.60
CA ASP A 141 -3.43 0.53 5.67
C ASP A 141 -4.09 0.82 7.02
N GLU A 142 -4.45 2.09 7.28
CA GLU A 142 -5.23 2.48 8.45
C GLU A 142 -6.55 1.72 8.51
N GLY A 143 -7.29 1.66 7.41
CA GLY A 143 -8.54 0.91 7.31
C GLY A 143 -8.33 -0.60 7.48
N THR A 144 -7.27 -1.13 6.87
CA THR A 144 -6.91 -2.56 6.91
C THR A 144 -6.65 -3.01 8.35
N PHE A 145 -5.74 -2.34 9.04
CA PHE A 145 -5.33 -2.78 10.37
C PHE A 145 -6.34 -2.42 11.45
N SER A 146 -7.02 -1.27 11.36
CA SER A 146 -8.13 -0.94 12.25
C SER A 146 -9.26 -1.97 12.16
N ALA A 147 -9.63 -2.42 10.95
CA ALA A 147 -10.65 -3.45 10.77
C ALA A 147 -10.21 -4.84 11.25
N ALA A 148 -8.91 -5.09 11.34
CA ALA A 148 -8.34 -6.28 11.95
C ALA A 148 -8.32 -6.22 13.49
N GLY A 149 -8.56 -5.05 14.10
CA GLY A 149 -8.49 -4.83 15.54
C GLY A 149 -7.07 -4.47 16.02
N LEU A 150 -6.26 -3.89 15.14
CA LEU A 150 -4.89 -3.46 15.44
C LEU A 150 -4.77 -1.93 15.38
N GLU A 151 -3.84 -1.40 16.15
CA GLU A 151 -3.40 -0.01 16.05
C GLU A 151 -2.22 0.10 15.11
N LEU A 152 -2.30 1.04 14.15
CA LEU A 152 -1.24 1.33 13.19
C LEU A 152 -0.62 2.69 13.48
N THR A 153 0.71 2.73 13.51
CA THR A 153 1.50 3.97 13.51
C THR A 153 2.50 3.92 12.35
N PHE A 154 2.50 4.93 11.50
CA PHE A 154 3.57 5.09 10.52
C PHE A 154 4.77 5.76 11.19
N LEU A 155 5.87 5.02 11.34
CA LEU A 155 7.15 5.56 11.83
C LEU A 155 7.86 6.33 10.72
N ASP A 156 7.73 5.84 9.46
CA ASP A 156 8.23 6.51 8.26
C ASP A 156 7.39 6.17 7.03
N LYS A 157 7.44 7.01 5.98
CA LYS A 157 6.72 6.84 4.72
C LYS A 157 7.60 7.24 3.54
N LEU A 158 7.66 6.43 2.48
CA LEU A 158 8.38 6.68 1.24
C LEU A 158 8.01 7.99 0.54
N GLY A 159 6.82 8.52 0.79
CA GLY A 159 6.39 9.83 0.28
C GLY A 159 7.02 11.02 0.98
N ARG A 160 7.64 10.87 2.15
CA ARG A 160 8.33 11.95 2.85
C ARG A 160 9.67 12.26 2.20
N HIS A 161 10.04 13.53 2.21
CA HIS A 161 11.33 13.96 1.69
C HIS A 161 12.48 13.26 2.44
N GLY A 162 13.41 12.67 1.68
CA GLY A 162 14.57 11.97 2.23
C GLY A 162 14.31 10.56 2.75
N SER A 163 13.05 10.12 2.83
CA SER A 163 12.74 8.75 3.24
C SER A 163 13.06 7.74 2.14
N THR A 164 13.59 6.59 2.55
CA THR A 164 13.95 5.46 1.66
C THR A 164 13.05 4.24 1.85
N ARG A 165 12.12 4.29 2.81
CA ARG A 165 11.23 3.16 3.16
C ARG A 165 9.94 3.62 3.83
N CYS A 166 8.92 2.75 3.86
CA CYS A 166 7.82 2.88 4.81
C CYS A 166 8.08 1.97 6.01
N LEU A 167 7.75 2.44 7.22
CA LEU A 167 7.79 1.66 8.45
C LEU A 167 6.42 1.75 9.12
N LEU A 168 5.75 0.61 9.17
CA LEU A 168 4.41 0.44 9.75
C LEU A 168 4.52 -0.33 11.06
N GLN A 169 4.33 0.35 12.18
CA GLN A 169 4.25 -0.30 13.49
C GLN A 169 2.81 -0.72 13.77
N LEU A 170 2.62 -2.00 14.04
CA LEU A 170 1.34 -2.60 14.42
C LEU A 170 1.38 -3.02 15.88
N ARG A 171 0.34 -2.68 16.63
CA ARG A 171 0.17 -3.03 18.04
C ARG A 171 -1.22 -3.59 18.30
N LEU A 172 -1.33 -4.37 19.37
CA LEU A 172 -2.63 -4.72 19.95
C LEU A 172 -3.22 -3.51 20.68
N PRO A 173 -4.54 -3.29 20.67
CA PRO A 173 -5.17 -2.20 21.41
C PRO A 173 -4.87 -2.29 22.90
N GLY A 174 -4.45 -1.17 23.50
CA GLY A 174 -4.16 -1.09 24.94
C GLY A 174 -2.82 -1.67 25.40
N GLY A 175 -1.92 -2.04 24.45
CA GLY A 175 -0.51 -2.30 24.75
C GLY A 175 0.19 -1.00 25.14
N THR A 176 0.87 -0.98 26.28
CA THR A 176 1.61 0.20 26.80
C THR A 176 3.03 0.23 26.26
#